data_97a83bb7032a3db53878730425ef16b0
#
_entry.id   97a83bb7032a3db53878730425ef16b0
#
_cell.length_a   1.000
_cell.length_b   1.000
_cell.length_c   1.000
_cell.angle_alpha   90.00
_cell.angle_beta   90.00
_cell.angle_gamma   90.00
#
_symmetry.space_group_name_H-M   'P 1'
#
loop_
_entity.id
_entity.type
_entity.pdbx_description
1 polymer ?
#
loop_
_entity_poly.entity_id
_entity_poly.type
_entity_poly.pdbx_seq_one_letter_code
_entity_poly.pdbx_strand_id
1 'polypeptide(L)'
;LRDMEFVQFHPTALMQPGAPHFLLSEALRGEGARLVQADGQPLFASGSELLPRDQLSRTMVRAMQQQQLAQLWLDLRPVGEAKLTKQFPTILGRCRELGLDPMQVPLPVAPAAHYWMGGIATDLNASTSLPGLYAVGEVASSGVHGANRLASNSLSECLVMASQLSRLQPQSNAVGSSGPCQRRPLEWA
;
A
#
# COMPACT_ATOMS: atom_id res chain seq x y z
N LEU A 1 -13.06 -16.82 1.56
CA LEU A 1 -12.62 -15.47 1.25
C LEU A 1 -13.63 -14.45 1.77
N ARG A 2 -13.16 -13.25 2.13
CA ARG A 2 -14.00 -12.14 2.63
C ARG A 2 -13.43 -10.82 2.15
N ASP A 3 -14.30 -9.81 1.93
CA ASP A 3 -13.94 -8.41 1.64
C ASP A 3 -13.03 -8.23 0.41
N MET A 4 -13.19 -9.10 -0.60
CA MET A 4 -12.33 -9.11 -1.79
C MET A 4 -12.46 -7.85 -2.65
N GLU A 5 -13.54 -7.08 -2.51
CA GLU A 5 -13.77 -5.79 -3.16
C GLU A 5 -12.97 -4.62 -2.55
N PHE A 6 -12.39 -4.81 -1.35
CA PHE A 6 -11.71 -3.73 -0.63
C PHE A 6 -10.23 -3.66 -1.01
N VAL A 7 -9.92 -2.89 -2.03
CA VAL A 7 -8.56 -2.59 -2.46
C VAL A 7 -8.23 -1.15 -2.11
N GLN A 8 -7.16 -0.93 -1.34
CA GLN A 8 -6.68 0.40 -0.99
C GLN A 8 -5.75 0.94 -2.08
N PHE A 9 -6.01 2.17 -2.52
CA PHE A 9 -5.09 2.91 -3.38
C PHE A 9 -4.13 3.75 -2.53
N HIS A 10 -2.85 3.75 -2.93
CA HIS A 10 -1.88 4.71 -2.41
C HIS A 10 -1.90 5.96 -3.30
N PRO A 11 -2.09 7.17 -2.72
CA PRO A 11 -2.28 8.37 -3.53
C PRO A 11 -1.04 8.77 -4.33
N THR A 12 0.16 8.54 -3.83
CA THR A 12 1.41 9.07 -4.39
C THR A 12 2.35 7.95 -4.85
N ALA A 13 1.95 7.21 -5.89
CA ALA A 13 2.85 6.35 -6.65
C ALA A 13 3.60 7.18 -7.70
N LEU A 14 4.93 7.05 -7.76
CA LEU A 14 5.77 7.73 -8.74
C LEU A 14 5.48 7.20 -10.15
N MET A 15 5.14 8.08 -11.06
CA MET A 15 4.79 7.79 -12.44
C MET A 15 5.97 8.10 -13.36
N GLN A 16 6.88 7.13 -13.51
CA GLN A 16 8.02 7.25 -14.43
C GLN A 16 7.90 6.23 -15.56
N PRO A 17 7.81 6.67 -16.83
CA PRO A 17 7.73 5.75 -17.97
C PRO A 17 8.87 4.74 -17.99
N GLY A 18 8.55 3.47 -18.17
CA GLY A 18 9.54 2.38 -18.24
C GLY A 18 10.10 1.92 -16.90
N ALA A 19 9.69 2.52 -15.78
CA ALA A 19 10.08 2.11 -14.44
C ALA A 19 8.90 1.47 -13.67
N PRO A 20 9.16 0.51 -12.77
CA PRO A 20 8.13 0.05 -11.83
C PRO A 20 7.63 1.19 -10.96
N HIS A 21 6.33 1.18 -10.65
CA HIS A 21 5.74 2.17 -9.74
C HIS A 21 6.43 2.08 -8.37
N PHE A 22 6.93 3.22 -7.91
CA PHE A 22 7.56 3.36 -6.60
C PHE A 22 6.69 4.23 -5.70
N LEU A 23 6.40 3.76 -4.48
CA LEU A 23 5.52 4.49 -3.57
C LEU A 23 6.30 5.60 -2.84
N LEU A 24 5.84 6.83 -2.99
CA LEU A 24 6.32 7.96 -2.21
C LEU A 24 5.56 8.01 -0.89
N SER A 25 6.27 7.73 0.20
CA SER A 25 5.69 7.58 1.54
C SER A 25 4.78 8.75 1.93
N GLU A 26 3.69 8.43 2.63
CA GLU A 26 2.80 9.40 3.25
C GLU A 26 3.54 10.38 4.20
N ALA A 27 4.61 9.92 4.83
CA ALA A 27 5.45 10.73 5.69
C ALA A 27 6.02 11.98 4.99
N LEU A 28 6.28 11.92 3.67
CA LEU A 28 6.68 13.11 2.90
C LEU A 28 5.64 14.23 2.98
N ARG A 29 4.36 13.87 2.85
CA ARG A 29 3.25 14.82 2.97
C ARG A 29 3.09 15.32 4.41
N GLY A 30 3.32 14.45 5.39
CA GLY A 30 3.39 14.82 6.81
C GLY A 30 4.51 15.82 7.11
N GLU A 31 5.63 15.74 6.37
CA GLU A 31 6.76 16.65 6.51
C GLU A 31 6.67 17.91 5.61
N GLY A 32 5.55 18.10 4.94
CA GLY A 32 5.25 19.33 4.20
C GLY A 32 5.29 19.23 2.68
N ALA A 33 5.50 18.04 2.11
CA ALA A 33 5.36 17.87 0.65
C ALA A 33 3.93 18.17 0.20
N ARG A 34 3.77 18.82 -0.96
CA ARG A 34 2.48 19.30 -1.46
C ARG A 34 2.11 18.69 -2.78
N LEU A 35 0.84 18.33 -2.93
CA LEU A 35 0.27 17.95 -4.22
C LEU A 35 -0.02 19.21 -5.04
N VAL A 36 0.50 19.23 -6.26
CA VAL A 36 0.34 20.37 -7.17
C VAL A 36 -0.19 19.91 -8.53
N GLN A 37 -0.83 20.83 -9.23
CA GLN A 37 -1.39 20.67 -10.56
C GLN A 37 -0.32 20.96 -11.62
N ALA A 38 -0.67 20.84 -12.91
CA ALA A 38 0.25 21.06 -14.03
C ALA A 38 0.81 22.50 -14.09
N ASP A 39 0.04 23.47 -13.60
CA ASP A 39 0.43 24.88 -13.52
C ASP A 39 1.24 25.23 -12.25
N GLY A 40 1.52 24.22 -11.41
CA GLY A 40 2.23 24.40 -10.15
C GLY A 40 1.35 24.88 -8.99
N GLN A 41 0.06 25.10 -9.21
CA GLN A 41 -0.84 25.50 -8.15
C GLN A 41 -1.12 24.32 -7.20
N PRO A 42 -1.22 24.56 -5.88
CA PRO A 42 -1.57 23.52 -4.94
C PRO A 42 -2.92 22.88 -5.28
N LEU A 43 -3.02 21.56 -5.18
CA LEU A 43 -4.28 20.84 -5.36
C LEU A 43 -5.28 21.19 -4.25
N PHE A 44 -4.79 21.53 -3.08
CA PHE A 44 -5.59 21.87 -1.91
C PHE A 44 -5.24 23.25 -1.36
N ALA A 45 -6.21 23.93 -0.79
CA ALA A 45 -6.05 25.28 -0.22
C ALA A 45 -5.17 25.36 1.02
N SER A 46 -4.81 24.31 1.70
CA SER A 46 -3.79 24.07 2.73
C SER A 46 -4.22 22.94 3.68
N GLY A 47 -3.28 22.08 4.07
CA GLY A 47 -3.45 21.09 5.14
C GLY A 47 -4.25 19.84 4.78
N SER A 48 -4.73 19.70 3.55
CA SER A 48 -5.55 18.54 3.11
C SER A 48 -4.73 17.41 2.51
N GLU A 49 -3.43 17.51 2.51
CA GLU A 49 -2.52 16.45 2.01
C GLU A 49 -2.52 15.18 2.88
N LEU A 50 -3.04 15.27 4.11
CA LEU A 50 -3.15 14.15 5.06
C LEU A 50 -4.57 13.59 5.19
N LEU A 51 -5.44 13.90 4.24
CA LEU A 51 -6.75 13.24 4.16
C LEU A 51 -6.61 11.71 4.13
N PRO A 52 -7.62 10.95 4.59
CA PRO A 52 -7.67 9.50 4.41
C PRO A 52 -7.38 9.11 2.96
N ARG A 53 -6.65 8.01 2.76
CA ARG A 53 -6.14 7.60 1.44
C ARG A 53 -7.21 7.50 0.37
N ASP A 54 -8.39 6.99 0.71
CA ASP A 54 -9.51 6.88 -0.22
C ASP A 54 -10.02 8.26 -0.65
N GLN A 55 -10.16 9.20 0.28
CA GLN A 55 -10.61 10.57 -0.02
C GLN A 55 -9.59 11.31 -0.87
N LEU A 56 -8.32 11.20 -0.49
CA LEU A 56 -7.22 11.84 -1.22
C LEU A 56 -7.12 11.28 -2.64
N SER A 57 -7.11 9.95 -2.80
CA SER A 57 -7.02 9.30 -4.11
C SER A 57 -8.20 9.68 -5.01
N ARG A 58 -9.43 9.70 -4.48
CA ARG A 58 -10.61 10.13 -5.24
C ARG A 58 -10.53 11.59 -5.66
N THR A 59 -10.03 12.48 -4.78
CA THR A 59 -9.85 13.89 -5.12
C THR A 59 -8.81 14.06 -6.21
N MET A 60 -7.68 13.35 -6.14
CA MET A 60 -6.67 13.35 -7.18
C MET A 60 -7.23 12.85 -8.52
N VAL A 61 -7.94 11.72 -8.54
CA VAL A 61 -8.55 11.18 -9.77
C VAL A 61 -9.53 12.17 -10.38
N ARG A 62 -10.38 12.82 -9.58
CA ARG A 62 -11.32 13.86 -10.07
C ARG A 62 -10.57 15.04 -10.70
N ALA A 63 -9.53 15.52 -10.05
CA ALA A 63 -8.71 16.61 -10.60
C ALA A 63 -8.02 16.22 -11.91
N MET A 64 -7.48 15.00 -11.98
CA MET A 64 -6.87 14.45 -13.21
C MET A 64 -7.89 14.37 -14.34
N GLN A 65 -9.11 13.86 -14.07
CA GLN A 65 -10.19 13.77 -15.05
C GLN A 65 -10.65 15.14 -15.54
N GLN A 66 -10.86 16.11 -14.63
CA GLN A 66 -11.30 17.46 -14.98
C GLN A 66 -10.28 18.20 -15.85
N GLN A 67 -9.00 17.95 -15.63
CA GLN A 67 -7.91 18.58 -16.38
C GLN A 67 -7.39 17.73 -17.54
N GLN A 68 -7.97 16.54 -17.78
CA GLN A 68 -7.53 15.59 -18.80
C GLN A 68 -6.05 15.20 -18.65
N LEU A 69 -5.57 15.06 -17.42
CA LEU A 69 -4.19 14.70 -17.07
C LEU A 69 -4.09 13.22 -16.70
N ALA A 70 -2.98 12.60 -17.07
CA ALA A 70 -2.64 11.24 -16.66
C ALA A 70 -2.03 11.15 -15.25
N GLN A 71 -1.58 12.29 -14.70
CA GLN A 71 -0.88 12.40 -13.43
C GLN A 71 -1.04 13.78 -12.82
N LEU A 72 -0.70 13.89 -11.54
CA LEU A 72 -0.45 15.13 -10.80
C LEU A 72 1.02 15.16 -10.38
N TRP A 73 1.42 16.12 -9.56
CA TRP A 73 2.81 16.23 -9.09
C TRP A 73 2.87 16.36 -7.58
N LEU A 74 3.94 15.80 -7.00
CA LEU A 74 4.29 15.96 -5.59
C LEU A 74 5.53 16.83 -5.47
N ASP A 75 5.37 18.02 -4.94
CA ASP A 75 6.45 18.97 -4.68
C ASP A 75 7.11 18.67 -3.33
N LEU A 76 8.38 18.25 -3.37
CA LEU A 76 9.17 17.96 -2.16
C LEU A 76 9.99 19.15 -1.67
N ARG A 77 10.08 20.23 -2.43
CA ARG A 77 10.89 21.42 -2.05
C ARG A 77 10.51 22.03 -0.69
N PRO A 78 9.21 22.06 -0.29
CA PRO A 78 8.84 22.54 1.05
C PRO A 78 9.39 21.71 2.20
N VAL A 79 9.73 20.43 1.99
CA VAL A 79 10.35 19.56 3.01
C VAL A 79 11.79 19.99 3.30
N GLY A 80 12.50 20.44 2.28
CA GLY A 80 13.89 20.87 2.34
C GLY A 80 14.90 19.73 2.20
N GLU A 81 16.01 20.00 1.51
CA GLU A 81 17.03 19.01 1.13
C GLU A 81 17.63 18.30 2.34
N ALA A 82 17.97 19.04 3.40
CA ALA A 82 18.57 18.47 4.61
C ALA A 82 17.67 17.41 5.27
N LYS A 83 16.37 17.70 5.34
CA LYS A 83 15.39 16.76 5.91
C LYS A 83 15.19 15.56 5.00
N LEU A 84 15.05 15.78 3.69
CA LEU A 84 14.92 14.71 2.71
C LEU A 84 16.12 13.75 2.75
N THR A 85 17.34 14.30 2.79
CA THR A 85 18.56 13.48 2.88
C THR A 85 18.63 12.66 4.16
N LYS A 86 18.21 13.23 5.28
CA LYS A 86 18.28 12.55 6.59
C LYS A 86 17.18 11.52 6.79
N GLN A 87 15.94 11.82 6.40
CA GLN A 87 14.77 11.00 6.74
C GLN A 87 14.30 10.11 5.59
N PHE A 88 14.58 10.49 4.34
CA PHE A 88 14.09 9.80 3.15
C PHE A 88 15.20 9.41 2.15
N PRO A 89 16.35 8.88 2.61
CA PRO A 89 17.49 8.58 1.73
C PRO A 89 17.15 7.60 0.61
N THR A 90 16.31 6.61 0.88
CA THR A 90 15.85 5.62 -0.11
C THR A 90 15.04 6.27 -1.22
N ILE A 91 14.15 7.22 -0.87
CA ILE A 91 13.34 7.95 -1.87
C ILE A 91 14.24 8.82 -2.74
N LEU A 92 15.17 9.57 -2.14
CA LEU A 92 16.14 10.37 -2.90
C LEU A 92 17.02 9.51 -3.81
N GLY A 93 17.52 8.38 -3.29
CA GLY A 93 18.30 7.42 -4.09
C GLY A 93 17.52 6.97 -5.32
N ARG A 94 16.25 6.56 -5.10
CA ARG A 94 15.38 6.12 -6.20
C ARG A 94 15.09 7.22 -7.22
N CYS A 95 14.85 8.46 -6.77
CA CYS A 95 14.69 9.59 -7.69
C CYS A 95 15.94 9.80 -8.56
N ARG A 96 17.12 9.76 -7.94
CA ARG A 96 18.40 9.94 -8.67
C ARG A 96 18.64 8.82 -9.69
N GLU A 97 18.37 7.56 -9.35
CA GLU A 97 18.45 6.44 -10.29
C GLU A 97 17.55 6.63 -11.52
N LEU A 98 16.42 7.31 -11.36
CA LEU A 98 15.47 7.62 -12.41
C LEU A 98 15.75 8.97 -13.11
N GLY A 99 16.85 9.63 -12.79
CA GLY A 99 17.20 10.93 -13.35
C GLY A 99 16.31 12.09 -12.87
N LEU A 100 15.62 11.92 -11.75
CA LEU A 100 14.74 12.92 -11.16
C LEU A 100 15.44 13.64 -10.00
N ASP A 101 15.44 14.97 -10.03
CA ASP A 101 15.88 15.79 -8.89
C ASP A 101 14.67 16.45 -8.24
N PRO A 102 14.19 15.94 -7.09
CA PRO A 102 13.00 16.47 -6.42
C PRO A 102 13.20 17.87 -5.82
N MET A 103 14.44 18.38 -5.80
CA MET A 103 14.72 19.76 -5.38
C MET A 103 14.59 20.74 -6.55
N GLN A 104 14.65 20.25 -7.78
CA GLN A 104 14.50 21.08 -8.99
C GLN A 104 13.06 21.05 -9.51
N VAL A 105 12.45 19.87 -9.54
CA VAL A 105 11.13 19.67 -10.15
C VAL A 105 10.22 18.82 -9.26
N PRO A 106 8.91 19.11 -9.23
CA PRO A 106 7.95 18.24 -8.59
C PRO A 106 7.91 16.85 -9.25
N LEU A 107 7.70 15.81 -8.45
CA LEU A 107 7.68 14.42 -8.90
C LEU A 107 6.31 14.05 -9.49
N PRO A 108 6.25 13.40 -10.67
CA PRO A 108 4.98 12.94 -11.23
C PRO A 108 4.38 11.81 -10.40
N VAL A 109 3.09 11.94 -10.01
CA VAL A 109 2.41 10.97 -9.15
C VAL A 109 0.98 10.71 -9.60
N ALA A 110 0.51 9.49 -9.38
CA ALA A 110 -0.90 9.13 -9.50
C ALA A 110 -1.28 8.09 -8.44
N PRO A 111 -2.58 7.97 -8.11
CA PRO A 111 -3.04 6.87 -7.26
C PRO A 111 -2.81 5.51 -7.92
N ALA A 112 -2.30 4.55 -7.14
CA ALA A 112 -2.11 3.17 -7.59
C ALA A 112 -2.63 2.17 -6.56
N ALA A 113 -3.08 0.99 -7.00
CA ALA A 113 -3.46 -0.10 -6.11
C ALA A 113 -2.24 -0.48 -5.25
N HIS A 114 -2.48 -0.65 -3.94
CA HIS A 114 -1.40 -0.76 -2.97
C HIS A 114 -1.57 -1.89 -1.97
N TYR A 115 -2.75 -2.04 -1.38
CA TYR A 115 -2.98 -3.01 -0.32
C TYR A 115 -4.38 -3.60 -0.45
N TRP A 116 -4.48 -4.91 -0.21
CA TRP A 116 -5.74 -5.62 -0.25
C TRP A 116 -6.21 -5.91 1.18
N MET A 117 -7.34 -5.31 1.61
CA MET A 117 -7.92 -5.56 2.93
C MET A 117 -8.68 -6.89 3.00
N GLY A 118 -9.16 -7.37 1.85
CA GLY A 118 -9.78 -8.69 1.72
C GLY A 118 -8.78 -9.83 1.73
N GLY A 119 -9.28 -11.06 1.77
CA GLY A 119 -8.43 -12.25 1.74
C GLY A 119 -9.09 -13.47 2.35
N ILE A 120 -8.28 -14.37 2.88
CA ILE A 120 -8.73 -15.55 3.60
C ILE A 120 -9.35 -15.11 4.92
N ALA A 121 -10.64 -15.39 5.14
CA ALA A 121 -11.32 -15.05 6.37
C ALA A 121 -10.72 -15.80 7.56
N THR A 122 -10.32 -15.06 8.60
CA THR A 122 -9.73 -15.60 9.83
C THR A 122 -10.42 -15.07 11.07
N ASP A 123 -10.31 -15.83 12.16
CA ASP A 123 -10.65 -15.39 13.52
C ASP A 123 -9.43 -14.71 14.20
N LEU A 124 -9.60 -14.34 15.48
CA LEU A 124 -8.56 -13.72 16.29
C LEU A 124 -7.36 -14.65 16.61
N ASN A 125 -7.50 -15.95 16.36
CA ASN A 125 -6.42 -16.94 16.49
C ASN A 125 -5.75 -17.25 15.15
N ALA A 126 -6.02 -16.45 14.12
CA ALA A 126 -5.58 -16.66 12.75
C ALA A 126 -6.10 -17.96 12.10
N SER A 127 -7.11 -18.61 12.70
CA SER A 127 -7.71 -19.84 12.18
C SER A 127 -8.66 -19.54 11.03
N THR A 128 -8.63 -20.39 10.00
CA THR A 128 -9.58 -20.33 8.87
C THR A 128 -10.75 -21.29 9.07
N SER A 129 -11.69 -21.29 8.14
CA SER A 129 -12.79 -22.28 8.13
C SER A 129 -12.33 -23.71 7.83
N LEU A 130 -11.08 -23.90 7.39
CA LEU A 130 -10.50 -25.22 7.13
C LEU A 130 -9.64 -25.64 8.33
N PRO A 131 -9.93 -26.79 8.97
CA PRO A 131 -9.15 -27.27 10.12
C PRO A 131 -7.66 -27.42 9.76
N GLY A 132 -6.78 -26.88 10.60
CA GLY A 132 -5.33 -26.93 10.41
C GLY A 132 -4.76 -25.91 9.42
N LEU A 133 -5.59 -25.06 8.82
CA LEU A 133 -5.15 -23.96 7.95
C LEU A 133 -5.26 -22.62 8.71
N TYR A 134 -4.18 -21.87 8.71
CA TYR A 134 -4.08 -20.55 9.32
C TYR A 134 -3.63 -19.53 8.28
N ALA A 135 -4.03 -18.26 8.44
CA ALA A 135 -3.58 -17.18 7.57
C ALA A 135 -3.31 -15.91 8.38
N VAL A 136 -2.21 -15.22 8.07
CA VAL A 136 -1.81 -13.96 8.71
C VAL A 136 -1.22 -12.99 7.68
N GLY A 137 -1.25 -11.70 8.00
CA GLY A 137 -0.76 -10.65 7.10
C GLY A 137 -1.74 -10.33 5.99
N GLU A 138 -1.26 -9.74 4.90
CA GLU A 138 -2.11 -9.23 3.81
C GLU A 138 -2.99 -10.31 3.15
N VAL A 139 -2.56 -11.57 3.16
CA VAL A 139 -3.37 -12.69 2.63
C VAL A 139 -4.62 -12.98 3.46
N ALA A 140 -4.63 -12.54 4.74
CA ALA A 140 -5.73 -12.75 5.65
C ALA A 140 -6.69 -11.57 5.67
N SER A 141 -8.00 -11.84 5.78
CA SER A 141 -9.00 -10.85 6.16
C SER A 141 -9.45 -11.12 7.59
N SER A 142 -8.79 -10.44 8.55
CA SER A 142 -9.16 -10.46 9.97
C SER A 142 -10.34 -9.54 10.25
N GLY A 143 -10.61 -8.58 9.35
CA GLY A 143 -11.63 -7.54 9.50
C GLY A 143 -11.15 -6.28 10.21
N VAL A 144 -9.92 -6.25 10.74
CA VAL A 144 -9.38 -5.11 11.51
C VAL A 144 -9.25 -3.84 10.68
N HIS A 145 -9.05 -3.96 9.38
CA HIS A 145 -8.86 -2.81 8.49
C HIS A 145 -10.17 -2.27 7.89
N GLY A 146 -11.26 -3.03 7.95
CA GLY A 146 -12.49 -2.65 7.26
C GLY A 146 -12.26 -2.38 5.78
N ALA A 147 -12.90 -1.34 5.26
CA ALA A 147 -12.78 -0.95 3.85
C ALA A 147 -11.63 0.03 3.56
N ASN A 148 -10.90 0.52 4.59
CA ASN A 148 -9.86 1.54 4.43
C ASN A 148 -8.81 1.45 5.53
N ARG A 149 -7.70 0.78 5.25
CA ARG A 149 -6.62 0.55 6.21
C ARG A 149 -5.90 1.85 6.61
N LEU A 150 -5.71 2.05 7.90
CA LEU A 150 -4.84 3.12 8.41
C LEU A 150 -3.38 2.85 8.02
N ALA A 151 -2.67 3.89 7.64
CA ALA A 151 -1.25 3.79 7.23
C ALA A 151 -0.42 3.07 8.31
N SER A 152 0.48 2.18 7.87
CA SER A 152 1.36 1.34 8.70
C SER A 152 0.66 0.30 9.59
N ASN A 153 -0.67 0.32 9.72
CA ASN A 153 -1.39 -0.59 10.63
C ASN A 153 -1.28 -2.08 10.23
N SER A 154 -1.02 -2.36 8.95
CA SER A 154 -0.78 -3.75 8.50
C SER A 154 0.45 -4.39 9.14
N LEU A 155 1.51 -3.62 9.43
CA LEU A 155 2.70 -4.15 10.11
C LEU A 155 2.37 -4.55 11.55
N SER A 156 1.59 -3.73 12.26
CA SER A 156 1.13 -4.05 13.62
C SER A 156 0.24 -5.28 13.62
N GLU A 157 -0.69 -5.39 12.66
CA GLU A 157 -1.51 -6.60 12.49
C GLU A 157 -0.66 -7.84 12.25
N CYS A 158 0.30 -7.78 11.32
CA CYS A 158 1.21 -8.91 11.05
C CYS A 158 1.91 -9.39 12.32
N LEU A 159 2.45 -8.48 13.12
CA LEU A 159 3.14 -8.82 14.37
C LEU A 159 2.19 -9.44 15.40
N VAL A 160 1.03 -8.83 15.61
CA VAL A 160 0.04 -9.31 16.57
C VAL A 160 -0.50 -10.68 16.16
N MET A 161 -0.95 -10.83 14.92
CA MET A 161 -1.54 -12.07 14.44
C MET A 161 -0.51 -13.20 14.35
N ALA A 162 0.72 -12.90 13.91
CA ALA A 162 1.80 -13.89 13.92
C ALA A 162 2.13 -14.37 15.35
N SER A 163 2.04 -13.50 16.35
CA SER A 163 2.26 -13.88 17.75
C SER A 163 1.22 -14.90 18.25
N GLN A 164 0.00 -14.91 17.71
CA GLN A 164 -1.02 -15.90 18.07
C GLN A 164 -0.60 -17.32 17.61
N LEU A 165 0.09 -17.42 16.46
CA LEU A 165 0.56 -18.71 15.96
C LEU A 165 1.54 -19.40 16.92
N SER A 166 2.29 -18.65 17.73
CA SER A 166 3.19 -19.21 18.74
C SER A 166 2.46 -19.99 19.85
N ARG A 167 1.17 -19.77 20.00
CA ARG A 167 0.33 -20.43 21.00
C ARG A 167 -0.35 -21.70 20.46
N LEU A 168 -0.21 -21.96 19.15
CA LEU A 168 -0.78 -23.15 18.55
C LEU A 168 -0.02 -24.38 19.04
N GLN A 169 -0.75 -25.34 19.59
CA GLN A 169 -0.20 -26.65 19.84
C GLN A 169 -0.31 -27.47 18.55
N PRO A 170 0.77 -28.04 18.02
CA PRO A 170 0.69 -28.95 16.89
C PRO A 170 -0.30 -30.08 17.25
N GLN A 171 -1.40 -30.15 16.51
CA GLN A 171 -2.22 -31.35 16.62
C GLN A 171 -1.38 -32.50 16.08
N SER A 172 -1.11 -33.48 16.92
CA SER A 172 -0.50 -34.74 16.50
C SER A 172 -1.53 -35.53 15.68
N ASN A 173 -1.86 -35.03 14.51
CA ASN A 173 -2.51 -35.86 13.51
C ASN A 173 -1.47 -36.84 13.06
N ALA A 174 -1.57 -38.08 13.53
CA ALA A 174 -0.96 -39.20 12.84
C ALA A 174 -1.33 -39.03 11.37
N VAL A 175 -0.36 -38.62 10.55
CA VAL A 175 -0.48 -38.63 9.10
C VAL A 175 -0.69 -40.10 8.75
N GLY A 176 -1.97 -40.51 8.66
CA GLY A 176 -2.28 -41.74 7.97
C GLY A 176 -1.60 -41.66 6.64
N SER A 177 -0.79 -42.64 6.29
CA SER A 177 -0.06 -42.74 5.04
C SER A 177 -1.03 -42.69 3.86
N SER A 178 -1.51 -41.49 3.53
CA SER A 178 -2.20 -41.21 2.29
C SER A 178 -1.12 -41.19 1.21
N GLY A 179 -1.25 -42.06 0.19
CA GLY A 179 -0.33 -42.20 -0.91
C GLY A 179 0.01 -40.87 -1.59
N PRO A 180 0.98 -40.86 -2.52
CA PRO A 180 1.54 -39.64 -3.08
C PRO A 180 0.43 -38.75 -3.65
N CYS A 181 0.42 -37.49 -3.23
CA CYS A 181 -0.48 -36.48 -3.74
C CYS A 181 -0.34 -36.40 -5.28
N GLN A 182 -1.32 -36.95 -6.01
CA GLN A 182 -1.37 -36.80 -7.46
C GLN A 182 -1.68 -35.32 -7.74
N ARG A 183 -0.68 -34.56 -8.17
CA ARG A 183 -0.87 -33.21 -8.71
C ARG A 183 -1.70 -33.34 -10.00
N ARG A 184 -2.94 -32.89 -9.97
CA ARG A 184 -3.68 -32.65 -11.21
C ARG A 184 -3.04 -31.44 -11.89
N PRO A 185 -2.73 -31.50 -13.20
CA PRO A 185 -2.34 -30.33 -13.96
C PRO A 185 -3.46 -29.27 -13.86
N LEU A 186 -3.11 -28.04 -13.56
CA LEU A 186 -4.03 -26.92 -13.71
C LEU A 186 -4.16 -26.66 -15.22
N GLU A 187 -5.25 -27.09 -15.82
CA GLU A 187 -5.62 -26.65 -17.16
C GLU A 187 -6.21 -25.24 -17.03
N TRP A 188 -5.48 -24.27 -17.54
CA TRP A 188 -5.96 -22.91 -17.71
C TRP A 188 -6.80 -22.86 -18.98
N ALA A 189 -8.11 -22.66 -18.85
CA ALA A 189 -9.01 -22.36 -19.97
C ALA A 189 -9.03 -20.86 -20.25
#